data_d1c6365968f781e7806ea1e2272e8104
#
_entry.id   d1c6365968f781e7806ea1e2272e8104
#
_cell.length_a   1.000
_cell.length_b   1.000
_cell.length_c   1.000
_cell.angle_alpha   90.00
_cell.angle_beta   90.00
_cell.angle_gamma   90.00
#
_symmetry.space_group_name_H-M   'P 1'
#
loop_
_entity.id
_entity.type
_entity.pdbx_description
1 polymer ?
#
loop_
_entity_poly.entity_id
_entity_poly.type
_entity_poly.pdbx_seq_one_letter_code
_entity_poly.pdbx_strand_id
1 'polypeptide(L)'
;MTPNADFNRSLDQALNLARNARHVEVFTGAGMSAESGLETYRDDTTGLWENVDPQAMASISAWVKDPDPMWAWYLWRARLAHNAQPNAGHEALARWASISD
;
A
#
# COMPACT_ATOMS: atom_id res chain seq x y z
N MET A 1 -9.73 17.28 -7.46
CA MET A 1 -10.90 17.24 -6.55
C MET A 1 -10.63 18.15 -5.36
N THR A 2 -11.50 19.09 -5.07
CA THR A 2 -11.36 19.95 -3.89
C THR A 2 -11.86 19.17 -2.67
N PRO A 3 -11.08 19.02 -1.59
CA PRO A 3 -11.56 18.38 -0.37
C PRO A 3 -12.80 19.10 0.16
N ASN A 4 -13.77 18.35 0.64
CA ASN A 4 -14.95 18.93 1.23
C ASN A 4 -14.66 19.48 2.66
N ALA A 5 -15.60 20.26 3.22
CA ALA A 5 -15.42 20.87 4.54
C ALA A 5 -15.21 19.83 5.67
N ASP A 6 -15.82 18.65 5.55
CA ASP A 6 -15.66 17.58 6.53
C ASP A 6 -14.27 16.96 6.48
N PHE A 7 -13.72 16.78 5.27
CA PHE A 7 -12.35 16.32 5.09
C PHE A 7 -11.36 17.31 5.72
N ASN A 8 -11.50 18.60 5.45
CA ASN A 8 -10.63 19.62 6.01
C ASN A 8 -10.69 19.66 7.54
N ARG A 9 -11.90 19.54 8.13
CA ARG A 9 -12.07 19.47 9.58
C ARG A 9 -11.36 18.27 10.18
N SER A 10 -11.52 17.10 9.56
CA SER A 10 -10.86 15.87 10.00
C SER A 10 -9.35 15.97 9.89
N LEU A 11 -8.85 16.59 8.82
CA LEU A 11 -7.43 16.84 8.63
C LEU A 11 -6.86 17.77 9.71
N ASP A 12 -7.56 18.85 10.06
CA ASP A 12 -7.14 19.78 11.12
C ASP A 12 -7.08 19.08 12.49
N GLN A 13 -8.05 18.21 12.78
CA GLN A 13 -8.06 17.41 14.00
C GLN A 13 -6.87 16.45 14.04
N ALA A 14 -6.59 15.76 12.93
CA ALA A 14 -5.44 14.85 12.82
C ALA A 14 -4.11 15.60 13.00
N LEU A 15 -3.97 16.77 12.38
CA LEU A 15 -2.78 17.61 12.51
C LEU A 15 -2.55 18.05 13.97
N ASN A 16 -3.60 18.43 14.68
CA ASN A 16 -3.49 18.80 16.09
C ASN A 16 -3.03 17.62 16.96
N LEU A 17 -3.56 16.43 16.72
CA LEU A 17 -3.13 15.22 17.42
C LEU A 17 -1.66 14.90 17.12
N ALA A 18 -1.27 14.96 15.86
CA ALA A 18 0.09 14.67 15.43
C ALA A 18 1.12 15.66 16.02
N ARG A 19 0.80 16.97 16.04
CA ARG A 19 1.70 18.01 16.58
C ARG A 19 1.98 17.85 18.08
N ASN A 20 1.03 17.28 18.82
CA ASN A 20 1.15 17.09 20.26
C ASN A 20 1.61 15.68 20.65
N ALA A 21 1.78 14.79 19.68
CA ALA A 21 2.25 13.43 19.92
C ALA A 21 3.77 13.42 20.15
N ARG A 22 4.21 12.62 21.10
CA ARG A 22 5.64 12.35 21.33
C ARG A 22 6.15 11.18 20.53
N HIS A 23 5.24 10.33 20.12
CA HIS A 23 5.55 9.13 19.34
C HIS A 23 4.44 8.93 18.32
N VAL A 24 4.82 8.74 17.06
CA VAL A 24 3.90 8.51 15.95
C VAL A 24 4.29 7.22 15.24
N GLU A 25 3.35 6.32 15.14
CA GLU A 25 3.49 5.11 14.33
C GLU A 25 2.61 5.21 13.09
N VAL A 26 3.15 4.86 11.94
CA VAL A 26 2.44 4.92 10.66
C VAL A 26 2.13 3.51 10.18
N PHE A 27 0.85 3.18 10.13
CA PHE A 27 0.36 1.92 9.59
C PHE A 27 -0.15 2.12 8.17
N THR A 28 0.41 1.38 7.23
CA THR A 28 -0.01 1.42 5.83
C THR A 28 -0.31 0.02 5.31
N GLY A 29 -1.12 -0.04 4.27
CA GLY A 29 -1.44 -1.27 3.56
C GLY A 29 -1.20 -1.11 2.06
N ALA A 30 -1.73 -2.04 1.28
CA ALA A 30 -1.59 -2.05 -0.18
C ALA A 30 -2.13 -0.77 -0.85
N GLY A 31 -3.12 -0.12 -0.25
CA GLY A 31 -3.67 1.15 -0.75
C GLY A 31 -2.64 2.27 -0.82
N MET A 32 -1.62 2.25 0.02
CA MET A 32 -0.53 3.23 -0.03
C MET A 32 0.24 3.18 -1.36
N SER A 33 0.30 2.04 -2.01
CA SER A 33 1.01 1.82 -3.26
C SER A 33 0.14 1.95 -4.51
N ALA A 34 -1.17 2.12 -4.37
CA ALA A 34 -2.10 2.25 -5.50
C ALA A 34 -1.74 3.44 -6.40
N GLU A 35 -1.43 4.58 -5.82
CA GLU A 35 -1.00 5.81 -6.54
C GLU A 35 0.36 5.65 -7.24
N SER A 36 1.11 4.61 -6.92
CA SER A 36 2.36 4.25 -7.62
C SER A 36 2.12 3.27 -8.77
N GLY A 37 0.86 2.95 -9.07
CA GLY A 37 0.47 2.02 -10.14
C GLY A 37 0.50 0.56 -9.74
N LEU A 38 0.59 0.23 -8.44
CA LEU A 38 0.53 -1.14 -7.96
C LEU A 38 -0.91 -1.53 -7.61
N GLU A 39 -1.37 -2.64 -8.16
CA GLU A 39 -2.70 -3.17 -7.86
C GLU A 39 -2.80 -3.62 -6.40
N THR A 40 -3.95 -3.34 -5.79
CA THR A 40 -4.28 -3.86 -4.47
C THR A 40 -4.97 -5.22 -4.58
N TYR A 41 -5.14 -5.94 -3.46
CA TYR A 41 -5.87 -7.21 -3.46
C TYR A 41 -7.37 -7.06 -3.77
N ARG A 42 -7.90 -5.83 -3.75
CA ARG A 42 -9.31 -5.53 -4.06
C ARG A 42 -9.52 -5.12 -5.51
N ASP A 43 -8.43 -4.81 -6.22
CA ASP A 43 -8.51 -4.45 -7.62
C ASP A 43 -8.62 -5.71 -8.48
N ASP A 44 -9.34 -5.60 -9.58
CA ASP A 44 -9.38 -6.67 -10.57
C ASP A 44 -8.01 -6.83 -11.21
N THR A 45 -7.49 -8.04 -11.18
CA THR A 45 -6.25 -8.36 -11.88
C THR A 45 -6.50 -8.59 -13.36
N THR A 46 -5.56 -8.22 -14.20
CA THR A 46 -5.65 -8.36 -15.66
C THR A 46 -4.54 -9.25 -16.22
N GLY A 47 -4.73 -9.69 -17.47
CA GLY A 47 -3.75 -10.52 -18.17
C GLY A 47 -3.63 -11.92 -17.61
N LEU A 48 -2.40 -12.39 -17.43
CA LEU A 48 -2.09 -13.77 -17.03
C LEU A 48 -2.74 -14.17 -15.68
N TRP A 49 -2.95 -13.20 -14.79
CA TRP A 49 -3.41 -13.41 -13.42
C TRP A 49 -4.88 -13.02 -13.20
N GLU A 50 -5.62 -12.76 -14.28
CA GLU A 50 -7.01 -12.28 -14.24
C GLU A 50 -7.95 -13.21 -13.45
N ASN A 51 -7.75 -14.52 -13.54
CA ASN A 51 -8.58 -15.52 -12.88
C ASN A 51 -7.98 -16.08 -11.59
N VAL A 52 -6.94 -15.44 -11.06
CA VAL A 52 -6.28 -15.89 -9.84
C VAL A 52 -6.83 -15.12 -8.65
N ASP A 53 -7.27 -15.84 -7.61
CA ASP A 53 -7.64 -15.26 -6.33
C ASP A 53 -6.37 -14.96 -5.53
N PRO A 54 -6.01 -13.68 -5.30
CA PRO A 54 -4.80 -13.32 -4.58
C PRO A 54 -4.78 -13.84 -3.13
N GLN A 55 -5.94 -13.91 -2.47
CA GLN A 55 -6.03 -14.41 -1.09
C GLN A 55 -5.77 -15.92 -1.01
N ALA A 56 -6.31 -16.68 -1.96
CA ALA A 56 -6.04 -18.10 -2.05
C ALA A 56 -4.57 -18.38 -2.41
N MET A 57 -3.99 -17.57 -3.30
CA MET A 57 -2.59 -17.68 -3.70
C MET A 57 -1.63 -17.37 -2.55
N ALA A 58 -1.91 -16.33 -1.76
CA ALA A 58 -1.08 -15.87 -0.66
C ALA A 58 -1.45 -16.56 0.66
N SER A 59 -1.54 -17.89 0.66
CA SER A 59 -1.90 -18.68 1.84
C SER A 59 -0.89 -19.81 2.10
N ILE A 60 -0.78 -20.21 3.38
CA ILE A 60 0.07 -21.35 3.78
C ILE A 60 -0.40 -22.63 3.11
N SER A 61 -1.71 -22.85 3.01
CA SER A 61 -2.27 -24.03 2.34
C SER A 61 -1.91 -24.14 0.87
N ALA A 62 -1.90 -23.00 0.14
CA ALA A 62 -1.44 -22.98 -1.24
C ALA A 62 0.05 -23.29 -1.35
N TRP A 63 0.86 -22.75 -0.46
CA TRP A 63 2.30 -23.04 -0.39
C TRP A 63 2.59 -24.51 -0.16
N VAL A 64 1.92 -25.13 0.80
CA VAL A 64 2.11 -26.55 1.13
C VAL A 64 1.66 -27.47 -0.01
N LYS A 65 0.58 -27.07 -0.72
CA LYS A 65 0.05 -27.84 -1.83
C LYS A 65 0.96 -27.83 -3.06
N ASP A 66 1.37 -26.65 -3.47
CA ASP A 66 2.26 -26.43 -4.62
C ASP A 66 2.87 -25.04 -4.53
N PRO A 67 4.16 -24.91 -4.19
CA PRO A 67 4.81 -23.62 -4.03
C PRO A 67 5.11 -22.88 -5.32
N ASP A 68 5.18 -23.57 -6.46
CA ASP A 68 5.62 -22.99 -7.74
C ASP A 68 4.72 -21.86 -8.25
N PRO A 69 3.38 -21.98 -8.26
CA PRO A 69 2.51 -20.87 -8.65
C PRO A 69 2.64 -19.66 -7.73
N MET A 70 2.82 -19.87 -6.43
CA MET A 70 3.04 -18.80 -5.46
C MET A 70 4.34 -18.06 -5.72
N TRP A 71 5.43 -18.77 -5.98
CA TRP A 71 6.71 -18.18 -6.36
C TRP A 71 6.58 -17.33 -7.63
N ALA A 72 5.93 -17.85 -8.67
CA ALA A 72 5.71 -17.14 -9.92
C ALA A 72 4.92 -15.85 -9.70
N TRP A 73 3.87 -15.90 -8.89
CA TRP A 73 3.04 -14.74 -8.58
C TRP A 73 3.81 -13.68 -7.79
N TYR A 74 4.58 -14.06 -6.77
CA TYR A 74 5.38 -13.12 -5.98
C TYR A 74 6.54 -12.51 -6.79
N LEU A 75 7.19 -13.27 -7.66
CA LEU A 75 8.22 -12.75 -8.55
C LEU A 75 7.65 -11.72 -9.53
N TRP A 76 6.47 -11.97 -10.07
CA TRP A 76 5.77 -11.01 -10.91
C TRP A 76 5.46 -9.72 -10.14
N ARG A 77 4.91 -9.81 -8.93
CA ARG A 77 4.65 -8.66 -8.08
C ARG A 77 5.92 -7.90 -7.72
N ALA A 78 6.98 -8.60 -7.38
CA ALA A 78 8.28 -7.99 -7.09
C ALA A 78 8.82 -7.19 -8.29
N ARG A 79 8.64 -7.71 -9.49
CA ARG A 79 9.02 -7.01 -10.72
C ARG A 79 8.20 -5.73 -10.92
N LEU A 80 6.90 -5.78 -10.71
CA LEU A 80 6.04 -4.59 -10.77
C LEU A 80 6.49 -3.54 -9.74
N ALA A 81 6.76 -3.97 -8.51
CA ALA A 81 7.22 -3.08 -7.45
C ALA A 81 8.58 -2.46 -7.77
N HIS A 82 9.50 -3.23 -8.36
CA HIS A 82 10.81 -2.73 -8.78
C HIS A 82 10.70 -1.61 -9.83
N ASN A 83 9.73 -1.70 -10.72
CA ASN A 83 9.52 -0.72 -11.78
C ASN A 83 8.62 0.47 -11.34
N ALA A 84 8.00 0.39 -10.17
CA ALA A 84 7.18 1.46 -9.63
C ALA A 84 8.05 2.55 -8.97
N GLN A 85 7.48 3.75 -8.85
CA GLN A 85 8.12 4.88 -8.17
C GLN A 85 7.34 5.22 -6.90
N PRO A 86 8.01 5.73 -5.86
CA PRO A 86 7.32 6.30 -4.71
C PRO A 86 6.34 7.37 -5.15
N ASN A 87 5.18 7.43 -4.50
CA ASN A 87 4.21 8.48 -4.73
C ASN A 87 4.32 9.60 -3.67
N ALA A 88 3.50 10.63 -3.80
CA ALA A 88 3.50 11.78 -2.91
C ALA A 88 3.32 11.40 -1.42
N GLY A 89 2.56 10.34 -1.13
CA GLY A 89 2.38 9.84 0.23
C GLY A 89 3.67 9.28 0.83
N HIS A 90 4.40 8.48 0.07
CA HIS A 90 5.71 7.96 0.48
C HIS A 90 6.72 9.09 0.73
N GLU A 91 6.77 10.07 -0.17
CA GLU A 91 7.66 11.22 -0.05
C GLU A 91 7.31 12.09 1.16
N ALA A 92 6.02 12.29 1.43
CA ALA A 92 5.55 13.03 2.58
C ALA A 92 5.97 12.37 3.90
N LEU A 93 5.83 11.04 4.00
CA LEU A 93 6.25 10.29 5.19
C LEU A 93 7.77 10.37 5.39
N ALA A 94 8.55 10.21 4.33
CA ALA A 94 10.01 10.33 4.40
C ALA A 94 10.45 11.72 4.85
N ARG A 95 9.80 12.76 4.33
CA ARG A 95 10.06 14.15 4.73
C ARG A 95 9.70 14.40 6.18
N TRP A 96 8.55 13.90 6.62
CA TRP A 96 8.12 14.02 8.01
C TRP A 96 9.11 13.36 8.96
N ALA A 97 9.55 12.15 8.66
CA ALA A 97 10.56 11.45 9.45
C ALA A 97 11.90 12.21 9.53
N SER A 98 12.27 12.97 8.49
CA SER A 98 13.52 13.73 8.46
C SER A 98 13.51 15.01 9.29
N ILE A 99 12.34 15.53 9.62
CA ILE A 99 12.19 16.79 10.40
C ILE A 99 11.64 16.56 11.81
N SER A 100 11.33 15.32 12.16
CA SER A 100 10.87 14.94 13.50
C SER A 100 12.05 14.46 14.34
N ASP A 101 12.17 14.97 15.56
CA ASP A 101 13.14 14.51 16.56
C ASP A 101 12.67 13.22 17.24
#